data_f8c54c58d654c30033df97ae32e2d155
#
_entry.id   f8c54c58d654c30033df97ae32e2d155
#
_cell.length_a   1.000
_cell.length_b   1.000
_cell.length_c   1.000
_cell.angle_alpha   90.00
_cell.angle_beta   90.00
_cell.angle_gamma   90.00
#
_symmetry.space_group_name_H-M   'P 1'
#
loop_
_entity.id
_entity.type
_entity.pdbx_description
1 polymer ?
#
loop_
_entity_poly.entity_id
_entity_poly.type
_entity_poly.pdbx_seq_one_letter_code
_entity_poly.pdbx_strand_id
1 'polypeptide(L)'
;MMSEKETPLTEAFFYILLALRRPNHGYGVIQEVEELTKGRVVLGAGTLYGALQTMQKRGWIRIYSQDTESRKKKEYIITDTGRSVFEAERNRLAELLDNAKLMEVEGDDQI
;
A
#
# COMPACT_ATOMS: atom_id res chain seq x y z
N MET A 1 -19.17 -0.61 -3.35
CA MET A 1 -19.19 -1.60 -4.42
C MET A 1 -17.94 -1.58 -5.23
N MET A 2 -17.54 -0.39 -5.68
CA MET A 2 -16.31 -0.29 -6.47
C MET A 2 -15.10 -0.79 -5.71
N SER A 3 -15.04 -0.48 -4.42
CA SER A 3 -13.88 -0.85 -3.61
C SER A 3 -13.71 -2.37 -3.48
N GLU A 4 -14.79 -3.12 -3.59
CA GLU A 4 -14.70 -4.57 -3.46
C GLU A 4 -13.93 -5.21 -4.60
N LYS A 5 -13.95 -4.59 -5.78
CA LYS A 5 -13.24 -5.12 -6.92
C LYS A 5 -11.75 -4.80 -6.89
N GLU A 6 -11.37 -3.88 -6.04
CA GLU A 6 -10.00 -3.43 -5.96
C GLU A 6 -9.19 -4.13 -4.89
N THR A 7 -9.86 -4.91 -4.06
CA THR A 7 -9.19 -5.73 -3.05
C THR A 7 -9.34 -7.18 -3.43
N PRO A 8 -8.43 -8.05 -3.00
CA PRO A 8 -7.28 -7.74 -2.14
C PRO A 8 -6.19 -7.01 -2.89
N LEU A 9 -5.46 -6.18 -2.17
CA LEU A 9 -4.27 -5.54 -2.72
C LEU A 9 -3.09 -6.50 -2.60
N THR A 10 -2.14 -6.37 -3.53
CA THR A 10 -0.86 -7.04 -3.32
C THR A 10 -0.17 -6.38 -2.13
N GLU A 11 0.76 -7.10 -1.53
CA GLU A 11 1.51 -6.55 -0.43
C GLU A 11 2.26 -5.28 -0.84
N ALA A 12 2.83 -5.29 -2.05
CA ALA A 12 3.52 -4.10 -2.57
C ALA A 12 2.59 -2.91 -2.64
N PHE A 13 1.39 -3.09 -3.20
CA PHE A 13 0.43 -2.00 -3.30
C PHE A 13 0.01 -1.48 -1.93
N PHE A 14 -0.20 -2.39 -1.00
CA PHE A 14 -0.55 -2.01 0.37
C PHE A 14 0.51 -1.09 0.97
N TYR A 15 1.77 -1.49 0.89
CA TYR A 15 2.84 -0.72 1.48
C TYR A 15 3.10 0.60 0.76
N ILE A 16 2.94 0.62 -0.57
CA ILE A 16 3.13 1.86 -1.31
C ILE A 16 2.07 2.89 -0.90
N LEU A 17 0.81 2.46 -0.82
CA LEU A 17 -0.24 3.37 -0.37
C LEU A 17 0.01 3.86 1.06
N LEU A 18 0.48 2.96 1.92
CA LEU A 18 0.80 3.34 3.29
C LEU A 18 1.91 4.38 3.32
N ALA A 19 2.95 4.19 2.51
CA ALA A 19 4.06 5.13 2.46
C ALA A 19 3.64 6.49 1.91
N LEU A 20 2.55 6.53 1.14
CA LEU A 20 2.05 7.77 0.56
C LEU A 20 0.95 8.43 1.37
N ARG A 21 0.79 8.04 2.63
CA ARG A 21 -0.15 8.72 3.53
C ARG A 21 0.27 10.18 3.74
N ARG A 22 1.51 10.48 3.45
CA ARG A 22 2.04 11.84 3.39
C ARG A 22 2.92 11.93 2.15
N PRO A 23 3.22 13.15 1.69
CA PRO A 23 3.95 13.31 0.43
C PRO A 23 5.30 12.61 0.46
N ASN A 24 5.62 11.93 -0.64
CA ASN A 24 6.92 11.26 -0.75
C ASN A 24 7.24 11.03 -2.22
N HIS A 25 8.51 10.96 -2.53
CA HIS A 25 8.96 10.63 -3.88
C HIS A 25 9.25 9.13 -3.96
N GLY A 26 9.44 8.64 -5.20
CA GLY A 26 9.55 7.20 -5.41
C GLY A 26 10.66 6.53 -4.61
N TYR A 27 11.84 7.15 -4.60
CA TYR A 27 12.96 6.58 -3.87
C TYR A 27 12.68 6.53 -2.36
N GLY A 28 12.03 7.58 -1.84
CA GLY A 28 11.66 7.60 -0.44
C GLY A 28 10.67 6.50 -0.08
N VAL A 29 9.75 6.20 -1.01
CA VAL A 29 8.81 5.10 -0.80
C VAL A 29 9.57 3.77 -0.69
N ILE A 30 10.53 3.54 -1.59
CA ILE A 30 11.33 2.31 -1.55
C ILE A 30 12.02 2.18 -0.20
N GLN A 31 12.63 3.26 0.27
CA GLN A 31 13.34 3.24 1.54
C GLN A 31 12.40 2.99 2.71
N GLU A 32 11.28 3.68 2.74
CA GLU A 32 10.34 3.54 3.85
C GLU A 32 9.78 2.12 3.93
N VAL A 33 9.43 1.52 2.80
CA VAL A 33 8.90 0.17 2.78
C VAL A 33 9.94 -0.83 3.25
N GLU A 34 11.19 -0.66 2.84
CA GLU A 34 12.26 -1.53 3.30
C GLU A 34 12.45 -1.42 4.80
N GLU A 35 12.40 -0.21 5.34
CA GLU A 35 12.53 0.00 6.78
C GLU A 35 11.36 -0.58 7.56
N LEU A 36 10.14 -0.33 7.08
CA LEU A 36 8.94 -0.85 7.76
C LEU A 36 8.94 -2.37 7.85
N THR A 37 9.45 -3.03 6.82
CA THR A 37 9.43 -4.49 6.75
C THR A 37 10.74 -5.12 7.18
N LYS A 38 11.67 -4.32 7.66
CA LYS A 38 13.01 -4.78 8.09
C LYS A 38 13.69 -5.57 6.99
N GLY A 39 13.60 -5.07 5.78
CA GLY A 39 14.24 -5.67 4.62
C GLY A 39 13.49 -6.83 3.98
N ARG A 40 12.33 -7.20 4.52
CA ARG A 40 11.58 -8.33 3.94
C ARG A 40 10.99 -7.96 2.59
N VAL A 41 10.57 -6.72 2.41
CA VAL A 41 10.03 -6.24 1.15
C VAL A 41 10.95 -5.19 0.59
N VAL A 42 11.59 -5.50 -0.52
CA VAL A 42 12.47 -4.57 -1.22
C VAL A 42 11.89 -4.34 -2.60
N LEU A 43 11.38 -3.12 -2.81
CA LEU A 43 10.73 -2.78 -4.08
C LEU A 43 11.79 -2.40 -5.11
N GLY A 44 11.74 -3.05 -6.27
CA GLY A 44 12.55 -2.61 -7.39
C GLY A 44 11.95 -1.37 -8.03
N ALA A 45 12.77 -0.61 -8.73
CA ALA A 45 12.31 0.62 -9.37
C ALA A 45 11.20 0.35 -10.37
N GLY A 46 11.34 -0.70 -11.17
CA GLY A 46 10.31 -1.03 -12.17
C GLY A 46 8.98 -1.34 -11.52
N THR A 47 9.00 -2.15 -10.47
CA THR A 47 7.78 -2.50 -9.75
C THR A 47 7.14 -1.26 -9.14
N LEU A 48 7.96 -0.40 -8.52
CA LEU A 48 7.45 0.80 -7.89
C LEU A 48 6.81 1.73 -8.91
N TYR A 49 7.53 2.07 -9.99
CA TYR A 49 7.01 3.06 -10.93
C TYR A 49 5.83 2.51 -11.72
N GLY A 50 5.80 1.20 -11.98
CA GLY A 50 4.62 0.58 -12.56
C GLY A 50 3.40 0.70 -11.65
N ALA A 51 3.61 0.47 -10.35
CA ALA A 51 2.54 0.59 -9.38
C ALA A 51 2.05 2.04 -9.28
N LEU A 52 2.98 3.01 -9.20
CA LEU A 52 2.59 4.41 -9.14
C LEU A 52 1.76 4.82 -10.35
N GLN A 53 2.14 4.34 -11.52
CA GLN A 53 1.40 4.64 -12.73
C GLN A 53 -0.02 4.09 -12.67
N THR A 54 -0.16 2.85 -12.23
CA THR A 54 -1.47 2.22 -12.07
C THR A 54 -2.32 2.96 -11.04
N MET A 55 -1.73 3.31 -9.92
CA MET A 55 -2.44 4.00 -8.86
C MET A 55 -2.90 5.40 -9.28
N GLN A 56 -2.06 6.10 -10.05
CA GLN A 56 -2.46 7.39 -10.60
C GLN A 56 -3.64 7.25 -11.55
N LYS A 57 -3.60 6.27 -12.42
CA LYS A 57 -4.68 6.01 -13.35
C LYS A 57 -5.99 5.73 -12.64
N ARG A 58 -5.93 5.02 -11.54
CA ARG A 58 -7.13 4.67 -10.78
C ARG A 58 -7.56 5.78 -9.83
N GLY A 59 -6.79 6.85 -9.75
CA GLY A 59 -7.14 7.97 -8.89
C GLY A 59 -6.84 7.73 -7.42
N TRP A 60 -6.01 6.74 -7.11
CA TRP A 60 -5.65 6.43 -5.72
C TRP A 60 -4.59 7.35 -5.17
N ILE A 61 -3.74 7.89 -6.05
CA ILE A 61 -2.71 8.83 -5.67
C ILE A 61 -2.69 9.96 -6.70
N ARG A 62 -2.09 11.08 -6.31
CA ARG A 62 -1.90 12.19 -7.22
C ARG A 62 -0.53 12.81 -6.99
N ILE A 63 -0.09 13.60 -7.94
CA ILE A 63 1.16 14.33 -7.78
C ILE A 63 0.91 15.44 -6.76
N TYR A 64 1.74 15.48 -5.72
CA TYR A 64 1.65 16.48 -4.68
C TYR A 64 2.48 17.71 -5.05
N SER A 65 3.74 17.47 -5.44
CA SER A 65 4.61 18.53 -5.90
C SER A 65 5.56 17.99 -6.93
N GLN A 66 6.07 18.87 -7.75
CA GLN A 66 7.04 18.53 -8.78
C GLN A 66 8.07 19.62 -8.83
N ASP A 67 9.31 19.24 -8.57
CA ASP A 67 10.42 20.17 -8.65
C ASP A 67 10.75 20.41 -10.12
N THR A 68 10.55 21.66 -10.58
CA THR A 68 10.78 21.98 -11.98
C THR A 68 12.28 22.01 -12.34
N GLU A 69 13.13 22.15 -11.35
CA GLU A 69 14.58 22.16 -11.58
C GLU A 69 15.16 20.76 -11.59
N SER A 70 14.52 19.83 -10.92
CA SER A 70 14.96 18.46 -10.90
C SER A 70 13.81 17.56 -11.36
N ARG A 71 13.92 17.04 -12.57
CA ARG A 71 12.87 16.19 -13.14
C ARG A 71 12.67 14.90 -12.36
N LYS A 72 13.56 14.62 -11.41
CA LYS A 72 13.54 13.37 -10.69
C LYS A 72 12.69 13.41 -9.43
N LYS A 73 12.24 14.60 -9.02
CA LYS A 73 11.57 14.72 -7.72
C LYS A 73 10.11 15.05 -7.86
N LYS A 74 9.36 14.06 -8.29
CA LYS A 74 7.90 14.12 -8.18
C LYS A 74 7.53 13.52 -6.84
N GLU A 75 6.76 14.27 -6.07
CA GLU A 75 6.19 13.74 -4.84
C GLU A 75 4.75 13.37 -5.10
N TYR A 76 4.35 12.25 -4.53
CA TYR A 76 2.98 11.74 -4.66
C TYR A 76 2.33 11.72 -3.29
N ILE A 77 1.01 11.73 -3.28
CA ILE A 77 0.25 11.61 -2.03
C ILE A 77 -1.02 10.81 -2.31
N ILE A 78 -1.46 10.07 -1.31
CA ILE A 78 -2.70 9.30 -1.40
C ILE A 78 -3.89 10.26 -1.50
N THR A 79 -4.90 9.88 -2.28
CA THR A 79 -6.14 10.65 -2.41
C THR A 79 -7.20 10.06 -1.47
N ASP A 80 -8.35 10.75 -1.39
CA ASP A 80 -9.48 10.20 -0.64
C ASP A 80 -9.91 8.85 -1.19
N THR A 81 -9.91 8.71 -2.52
CA THR A 81 -10.22 7.42 -3.15
C THR A 81 -9.22 6.35 -2.72
N GLY A 82 -7.93 6.70 -2.73
CA GLY A 82 -6.89 5.77 -2.30
C GLY A 82 -7.03 5.39 -0.84
N ARG A 83 -7.42 6.34 0.00
CA ARG A 83 -7.65 6.04 1.41
C ARG A 83 -8.80 5.07 1.58
N SER A 84 -9.86 5.22 0.81
CA SER A 84 -10.99 4.30 0.88
C SER A 84 -10.58 2.90 0.47
N VAL A 85 -9.77 2.77 -0.58
CA VAL A 85 -9.25 1.48 -1.02
C VAL A 85 -8.38 0.87 0.08
N PHE A 86 -7.51 1.68 0.67
CA PHE A 86 -6.62 1.21 1.73
C PHE A 86 -7.43 0.74 2.94
N GLU A 87 -8.43 1.50 3.36
CA GLU A 87 -9.23 1.13 4.52
C GLU A 87 -10.05 -0.14 4.27
N ALA A 88 -10.56 -0.32 3.05
CA ALA A 88 -11.27 -1.55 2.71
C ALA A 88 -10.35 -2.75 2.85
N GLU A 89 -9.11 -2.62 2.38
CA GLU A 89 -8.15 -3.71 2.50
C GLU A 89 -7.76 -3.94 3.96
N ARG A 90 -7.56 -2.88 4.70
CA ARG A 90 -7.22 -2.99 6.12
C ARG A 90 -8.32 -3.73 6.88
N ASN A 91 -9.56 -3.39 6.60
CA ASN A 91 -10.69 -4.05 7.25
C ASN A 91 -10.77 -5.53 6.87
N ARG A 92 -10.49 -5.84 5.59
CA ARG A 92 -10.47 -7.22 5.13
C ARG A 92 -9.39 -8.02 5.86
N LEU A 93 -8.20 -7.44 5.99
CA LEU A 93 -7.10 -8.11 6.68
C LEU A 93 -7.41 -8.32 8.16
N ALA A 94 -8.05 -7.34 8.78
CA ALA A 94 -8.43 -7.46 10.18
C ALA A 94 -9.43 -8.60 10.38
N GLU A 95 -10.36 -8.73 9.46
CA GLU A 95 -11.35 -9.82 9.52
C GLU A 95 -10.66 -11.17 9.37
N LEU A 96 -9.74 -11.28 8.42
CA LEU A 96 -8.99 -12.53 8.24
C LEU A 96 -8.22 -12.89 9.50
N LEU A 97 -7.54 -11.90 10.07
CA LEU A 97 -6.76 -12.14 11.27
C LEU A 97 -7.66 -12.57 12.43
N ASP A 98 -8.80 -11.93 12.56
CA ASP A 98 -9.74 -12.24 13.61
C ASP A 98 -10.27 -13.68 13.47
N ASN A 99 -10.63 -14.06 12.25
CA ASN A 99 -11.11 -15.41 12.00
C ASN A 99 -10.02 -16.46 12.23
N ALA A 100 -8.77 -16.10 11.97
CA ALA A 100 -7.66 -17.04 12.14
C ALA A 100 -7.46 -17.44 13.61
N LYS A 101 -8.00 -16.66 14.56
CA LYS A 101 -7.90 -17.00 15.97
C LYS A 101 -8.66 -18.28 16.32
N LEU A 102 -9.60 -18.68 15.45
CA LEU A 102 -10.33 -19.93 15.66
C LEU A 102 -9.40 -21.13 15.65
N MET A 103 -8.28 -21.05 14.90
CA MET A 103 -7.33 -22.16 14.90
C MET A 103 -6.73 -22.41 16.28
N GLU A 104 -6.52 -21.38 17.05
CA GLU A 104 -5.93 -21.51 18.37
C GLU A 104 -6.90 -22.22 19.33
N VAL A 105 -8.16 -21.82 19.30
CA VAL A 105 -9.17 -22.38 20.19
C VAL A 105 -9.48 -23.84 19.86
N GLU A 106 -9.74 -24.11 18.58
CA GLU A 106 -10.13 -25.46 18.17
C GLU A 106 -8.95 -26.41 18.18
N GLY A 107 -7.75 -25.91 17.93
CA GLY A 107 -6.55 -26.72 18.04
C GLY A 107 -6.35 -27.22 19.45
N ASP A 108 -6.60 -26.37 20.44
CA ASP A 108 -6.48 -26.75 21.85
C ASP A 108 -7.51 -27.80 22.23
N ASP A 109 -8.72 -27.66 21.72
CA ASP A 109 -9.80 -28.59 22.03
C ASP A 109 -9.57 -29.98 21.45
N GLN A 110 -8.78 -30.09 20.41
CA GLN A 110 -8.51 -31.36 19.74
C GLN A 110 -7.40 -32.14 20.40
N ILE A 111 -6.71 -31.56 21.31
CA ILE A 111 -5.66 -32.23 22.07
C ILE A 111 -6.23 -32.93 23.27
#